data_1ad0754b1d673d904f8ee8b13f6121b2
#
_entry.id   1ad0754b1d673d904f8ee8b13f6121b2
#
_cell.length_a   1.000
_cell.length_b   1.000
_cell.length_c   1.000
_cell.angle_alpha   90.00
_cell.angle_beta   90.00
_cell.angle_gamma   90.00
#
_symmetry.space_group_name_H-M   'P 1'
#
loop_
_entity.id
_entity.type
_entity.pdbx_description
1 polymer ?
#
loop_
_entity_poly.entity_id
_entity_poly.type
_entity_poly.pdbx_seq_one_letter_code
_entity_poly.pdbx_strand_id
1 'polypeptide(L)'
;MAGFIAAQRAQFGIPYAVACRALGVSPAWLYKWLHGDTSLRRARRRALITLVITLFHRHKGRYGSPRITDDLRALGWRVSVNTIAAIMAEQHLVARPRRRRRGSTRPDQSKRKAPDLLHRDFTPPARPNVAWVGDLTEVPCDEGPFYLAAVLDLHSRRAVGFAMGAHHDTGLATAALQVAIAVRGGDVAGVIFHSDQGGEYTGDVFRAACDRAKVCQSMGRTGSALDNAVAESFNSTLEFELLAGARFATRAQARTAVAGFLDEYNNDRRHSTAGRLPPVVYEARVRAEQAA
;
A
#
# COMPACT_ATOMS: atom_id res chain seq x y z
N MET A 1 41.78 20.47 11.06
CA MET A 1 42.28 21.30 12.21
C MET A 1 42.17 20.55 13.53
N ALA A 2 41.01 20.09 14.02
CA ALA A 2 40.91 19.42 15.33
C ALA A 2 41.73 18.12 15.43
N GLY A 3 41.71 17.27 14.37
CA GLY A 3 42.56 16.09 14.33
C GLY A 3 44.07 16.41 14.35
N PHE A 4 44.47 17.49 13.75
CA PHE A 4 45.85 17.98 13.83
C PHE A 4 46.23 18.33 15.28
N ILE A 5 45.37 19.09 15.98
CA ILE A 5 45.61 19.46 17.40
C ILE A 5 45.66 18.21 18.28
N ALA A 6 44.80 17.21 18.02
CA ALA A 6 44.82 15.95 18.77
C ALA A 6 46.13 15.16 18.50
N ALA A 7 46.60 15.12 17.25
CA ALA A 7 47.85 14.49 16.88
C ALA A 7 49.07 15.20 17.51
N GLN A 8 49.11 16.52 17.53
CA GLN A 8 50.20 17.30 18.18
C GLN A 8 50.29 17.01 19.68
N ARG A 9 49.14 16.84 20.37
CA ARG A 9 49.13 16.43 21.78
C ARG A 9 49.66 15.01 21.95
N ALA A 10 49.23 14.09 21.11
CA ALA A 10 49.63 12.68 21.20
C ALA A 10 51.13 12.50 20.90
N GLN A 11 51.67 13.21 19.91
CA GLN A 11 53.03 13.03 19.41
C GLN A 11 54.06 13.89 20.18
N PHE A 12 53.69 15.11 20.56
CA PHE A 12 54.63 16.10 21.13
C PHE A 12 54.22 16.60 22.52
N GLY A 13 53.14 16.08 23.11
CA GLY A 13 52.69 16.51 24.45
C GLY A 13 52.15 17.94 24.54
N ILE A 14 51.92 18.63 23.40
CA ILE A 14 51.48 20.03 23.37
C ILE A 14 50.11 20.16 24.00
N PRO A 15 49.94 21.03 25.06
CA PRO A 15 48.63 21.20 25.68
C PRO A 15 47.60 21.77 24.69
N TYR A 16 46.35 21.25 24.74
CA TYR A 16 45.26 21.71 23.87
C TYR A 16 45.04 23.23 23.92
N ALA A 17 45.16 23.84 25.10
CA ALA A 17 45.02 25.30 25.27
C ALA A 17 46.04 26.08 24.45
N VAL A 18 47.31 25.59 24.42
CA VAL A 18 48.38 26.21 23.64
C VAL A 18 48.15 26.09 22.15
N ALA A 19 47.83 24.87 21.68
CA ALA A 19 47.56 24.62 20.28
C ALA A 19 46.32 25.40 19.79
N CYS A 20 45.25 25.48 20.59
CA CYS A 20 44.06 26.25 20.27
C CYS A 20 44.37 27.74 20.14
N ARG A 21 45.17 28.31 21.05
CA ARG A 21 45.58 29.72 21.01
C ARG A 21 46.41 30.02 19.76
N ALA A 22 47.39 29.17 19.46
CA ALA A 22 48.24 29.32 18.28
C ALA A 22 47.47 29.27 16.96
N LEU A 23 46.40 28.46 16.90
CA LEU A 23 45.58 28.26 15.70
C LEU A 23 44.32 29.13 15.68
N GLY A 24 44.09 29.99 16.64
CA GLY A 24 42.93 30.88 16.70
C GLY A 24 41.58 30.17 16.87
N VAL A 25 41.55 28.98 17.50
CA VAL A 25 40.30 28.22 17.72
C VAL A 25 39.97 28.14 19.21
N SER A 26 38.67 28.06 19.54
CA SER A 26 38.28 27.96 20.94
C SER A 26 38.52 26.55 21.50
N PRO A 27 39.04 26.43 22.75
CA PRO A 27 39.17 25.13 23.42
C PRO A 27 37.82 24.37 23.52
N ALA A 28 36.73 25.11 23.77
CA ALA A 28 35.39 24.53 23.81
C ALA A 28 34.98 23.82 22.49
N TRP A 29 35.32 24.42 21.34
CA TRP A 29 35.11 23.79 20.02
C TRP A 29 35.94 22.50 19.88
N LEU A 30 37.23 22.51 20.33
CA LEU A 30 38.08 21.33 20.27
C LEU A 30 37.56 20.19 21.16
N TYR A 31 37.19 20.49 22.42
CA TYR A 31 36.62 19.51 23.33
C TYR A 31 35.32 18.93 22.82
N LYS A 32 34.47 19.77 22.24
CA LYS A 32 33.23 19.28 21.56
C LYS A 32 33.54 18.32 20.43
N TRP A 33 34.61 18.53 19.69
CA TRP A 33 35.06 17.62 18.63
C TRP A 33 35.66 16.33 19.22
N LEU A 34 36.53 16.41 20.24
CA LEU A 34 37.20 15.27 20.90
C LEU A 34 36.18 14.29 21.54
N HIS A 35 35.22 14.84 22.25
CA HIS A 35 34.19 14.03 22.93
C HIS A 35 33.04 13.63 22.02
N GLY A 36 33.09 13.98 20.75
CA GLY A 36 31.96 13.86 19.83
C GLY A 36 30.83 14.82 20.20
N ASP A 37 30.05 15.24 19.21
CA ASP A 37 28.88 16.06 19.48
C ASP A 37 27.76 15.14 20.03
N THR A 38 27.68 15.06 21.37
CA THR A 38 26.64 14.31 22.11
C THR A 38 25.33 15.09 22.23
N SER A 39 25.14 16.15 21.42
CA SER A 39 23.92 16.94 21.50
C SER A 39 22.68 16.06 21.31
N LEU A 40 21.63 16.32 22.09
CA LEU A 40 20.32 15.67 22.00
C LEU A 40 19.78 15.72 20.56
N ARG A 41 20.11 16.79 19.82
CA ARG A 41 19.74 16.95 18.43
C ARG A 41 20.40 15.88 17.53
N ARG A 42 21.70 15.60 17.70
CA ARG A 42 22.41 14.56 16.95
C ARG A 42 21.96 13.15 17.35
N ALA A 43 21.75 12.91 18.63
CA ALA A 43 21.21 11.64 19.12
C ALA A 43 19.83 11.37 18.52
N ARG A 44 18.94 12.38 18.54
CA ARG A 44 17.62 12.29 17.92
C ARG A 44 17.71 12.05 16.41
N ARG A 45 18.63 12.73 15.69
CA ARG A 45 18.83 12.52 14.25
C ARG A 45 19.30 11.11 13.95
N ARG A 46 20.25 10.56 14.72
CA ARG A 46 20.71 9.17 14.55
C ARG A 46 19.56 8.17 14.75
N ALA A 47 18.77 8.32 15.81
CA ALA A 47 17.60 7.48 16.06
C ALA A 47 16.58 7.57 14.90
N LEU A 48 16.36 8.78 14.37
CA LEU A 48 15.47 8.99 13.23
C LEU A 48 15.99 8.29 11.95
N ILE A 49 17.29 8.40 11.66
CA ILE A 49 17.92 7.71 10.51
C ILE A 49 17.72 6.19 10.63
N THR A 50 18.00 5.61 11.80
CA THR A 50 17.81 4.18 12.05
C THR A 50 16.35 3.77 11.78
N LEU A 51 15.37 4.53 12.28
CA LEU A 51 13.95 4.23 12.05
C LEU A 51 13.55 4.35 10.58
N VAL A 52 14.05 5.37 9.86
CA VAL A 52 13.79 5.53 8.42
C VAL A 52 14.30 4.30 7.63
N ILE A 53 15.52 3.85 7.93
CA ILE A 53 16.11 2.65 7.30
C ILE A 53 15.27 1.42 7.63
N THR A 54 14.92 1.21 8.90
CA THR A 54 14.11 0.07 9.35
C THR A 54 12.75 0.04 8.66
N LEU A 55 12.03 1.18 8.62
CA LEU A 55 10.73 1.28 7.96
C LEU A 55 10.83 1.06 6.45
N PHE A 56 11.87 1.60 5.80
CA PHE A 56 12.10 1.40 4.37
C PHE A 56 12.28 -0.09 4.03
N HIS A 57 13.07 -0.83 4.81
CA HIS A 57 13.28 -2.26 4.62
C HIS A 57 12.05 -3.08 5.02
N ARG A 58 11.34 -2.72 6.10
CA ARG A 58 10.06 -3.33 6.47
C ARG A 58 9.08 -3.31 5.30
N HIS A 59 8.98 -2.18 4.61
CA HIS A 59 8.13 -2.02 3.44
C HIS A 59 8.80 -2.46 2.12
N LYS A 60 9.91 -3.22 2.18
CA LYS A 60 10.59 -3.83 1.02
C LYS A 60 10.95 -2.81 -0.08
N GLY A 61 11.29 -1.56 0.30
CA GLY A 61 11.61 -0.47 -0.62
C GLY A 61 10.43 0.08 -1.42
N ARG A 62 9.18 -0.18 -1.01
CA ARG A 62 7.96 0.27 -1.69
C ARG A 62 7.51 1.67 -1.26
N TYR A 63 7.91 2.11 -0.06
CA TYR A 63 7.51 3.38 0.52
C TYR A 63 8.53 4.47 0.26
N GLY A 64 8.07 5.59 -0.33
CA GLY A 64 8.82 6.84 -0.39
C GLY A 64 8.61 7.70 0.86
N SER A 65 9.28 8.85 0.89
CA SER A 65 9.26 9.78 2.03
C SER A 65 7.87 10.14 2.56
N PRO A 66 6.79 10.30 1.76
CA PRO A 66 5.48 10.62 2.32
C PRO A 66 4.93 9.51 3.23
N ARG A 67 4.95 8.24 2.78
CA ARG A 67 4.43 7.12 3.57
C ARG A 67 5.30 6.80 4.80
N ILE A 68 6.63 6.88 4.67
CA ILE A 68 7.54 6.72 5.82
C ILE A 68 7.30 7.84 6.84
N THR A 69 7.02 9.07 6.40
CA THR A 69 6.65 10.16 7.31
C THR A 69 5.36 9.86 8.08
N ASP A 70 4.37 9.28 7.41
CA ASP A 70 3.09 8.92 8.05
C ASP A 70 3.30 7.81 9.10
N ASP A 71 4.18 6.83 8.85
CA ASP A 71 4.53 5.80 9.83
C ASP A 71 5.26 6.40 11.04
N LEU A 72 6.24 7.28 10.81
CA LEU A 72 6.95 7.95 11.87
C LEU A 72 6.02 8.83 12.73
N ARG A 73 5.07 9.51 12.12
CA ARG A 73 4.06 10.30 12.85
C ARG A 73 3.14 9.42 13.69
N ALA A 74 2.76 8.25 13.18
CA ALA A 74 2.02 7.26 13.96
C ALA A 74 2.81 6.73 15.16
N LEU A 75 4.15 6.71 15.08
CA LEU A 75 5.07 6.41 16.19
C LEU A 75 5.36 7.62 17.10
N GLY A 76 4.64 8.74 16.94
CA GLY A 76 4.79 9.94 17.75
C GLY A 76 5.92 10.91 17.34
N TRP A 77 6.58 10.68 16.18
CA TRP A 77 7.62 11.57 15.71
C TRP A 77 7.03 12.82 15.03
N ARG A 78 7.50 13.99 15.44
CA ARG A 78 7.22 15.26 14.75
C ARG A 78 8.27 15.49 13.67
N VAL A 79 7.96 15.14 12.43
CA VAL A 79 8.86 15.23 11.28
C VAL A 79 8.13 15.70 10.03
N SER A 80 8.86 16.37 9.14
CA SER A 80 8.36 16.78 7.82
C SER A 80 8.73 15.77 6.73
N VAL A 81 7.96 15.73 5.65
CA VAL A 81 8.26 14.90 4.48
C VAL A 81 9.63 15.25 3.89
N ASN A 82 9.99 16.53 3.86
CA ASN A 82 11.28 17.00 3.34
C ASN A 82 12.47 16.51 4.19
N THR A 83 12.31 16.47 5.53
CA THR A 83 13.34 15.91 6.41
C THR A 83 13.56 14.42 6.10
N ILE A 84 12.49 13.67 5.92
CA ILE A 84 12.60 12.24 5.60
C ILE A 84 13.16 12.03 4.19
N ALA A 85 12.75 12.85 3.21
CA ALA A 85 13.32 12.81 1.86
C ALA A 85 14.84 13.06 1.87
N ALA A 86 15.31 14.04 2.65
CA ALA A 86 16.74 14.33 2.81
C ALA A 86 17.49 13.14 3.44
N ILE A 87 16.93 12.53 4.49
CA ILE A 87 17.53 11.34 5.13
C ILE A 87 17.58 10.17 4.14
N MET A 88 16.50 9.93 3.39
CA MET A 88 16.46 8.86 2.38
C MET A 88 17.54 9.08 1.31
N ALA A 89 17.71 10.31 0.84
CA ALA A 89 18.75 10.65 -0.13
C ALA A 89 20.16 10.44 0.45
N GLU A 90 20.44 10.92 1.68
CA GLU A 90 21.72 10.72 2.38
C GLU A 90 22.05 9.23 2.59
N GLN A 91 21.04 8.38 2.80
CA GLN A 91 21.19 6.94 3.00
C GLN A 91 21.03 6.12 1.70
N HIS A 92 20.96 6.78 0.54
CA HIS A 92 20.78 6.15 -0.76
C HIS A 92 19.55 5.25 -0.85
N LEU A 93 18.48 5.58 -0.11
CA LEU A 93 17.22 4.82 -0.10
C LEU A 93 16.30 5.31 -1.22
N VAL A 94 16.25 4.56 -2.30
CA VAL A 94 15.42 4.88 -3.47
C VAL A 94 14.22 3.96 -3.50
N ALA A 95 13.00 4.53 -3.38
CA ALA A 95 11.77 3.76 -3.50
C ALA A 95 11.61 3.25 -4.95
N ARG A 96 11.10 2.02 -5.08
CA ARG A 96 10.88 1.41 -6.40
C ARG A 96 9.95 2.31 -7.24
N PRO A 97 10.28 2.60 -8.52
CA PRO A 97 9.38 3.34 -9.41
C PRO A 97 8.23 2.45 -9.88
N ARG A 98 7.00 2.99 -9.90
CA ARG A 98 5.83 2.28 -10.41
C ARG A 98 5.86 2.28 -11.94
N ARG A 99 5.95 1.10 -12.57
CA ARG A 99 5.85 0.96 -14.04
C ARG A 99 4.36 0.82 -14.42
N ARG A 100 3.93 1.54 -15.46
CA ARG A 100 2.58 1.35 -16.03
C ARG A 100 2.60 0.12 -16.95
N ARG A 101 1.71 -0.85 -16.69
CA ARG A 101 1.36 -1.90 -17.66
C ARG A 101 0.07 -1.52 -18.38
N ARG A 102 -0.06 -1.90 -19.64
CA ARG A 102 -1.32 -1.80 -20.40
C ARG A 102 -2.01 -3.16 -20.31
N GLY A 103 -3.22 -3.20 -19.77
CA GLY A 103 -4.08 -4.37 -19.80
C GLY A 103 -5.05 -4.31 -20.99
N SER A 104 -5.51 -5.45 -21.49
CA SER A 104 -6.58 -5.54 -22.49
C SER A 104 -7.58 -6.61 -22.07
N THR A 105 -8.81 -6.21 -21.75
CA THR A 105 -9.94 -7.11 -21.53
C THR A 105 -10.70 -7.28 -22.85
N ARG A 106 -11.12 -8.50 -23.21
CA ARG A 106 -11.99 -8.77 -24.37
C ARG A 106 -13.41 -8.98 -23.89
N PRO A 107 -14.37 -8.12 -24.26
CA PRO A 107 -15.75 -8.25 -23.81
C PRO A 107 -16.51 -9.34 -24.60
N ASP A 108 -17.36 -10.08 -23.89
CA ASP A 108 -18.38 -10.95 -24.52
C ASP A 108 -19.62 -10.13 -24.87
N GLN A 109 -19.91 -10.00 -26.17
CA GLN A 109 -21.00 -9.17 -26.68
C GLN A 109 -22.37 -9.86 -26.62
N SER A 110 -22.44 -11.16 -26.34
CA SER A 110 -23.67 -11.98 -26.50
C SER A 110 -24.56 -11.98 -25.24
N LYS A 111 -24.08 -11.55 -24.08
CA LYS A 111 -24.79 -11.67 -22.80
C LYS A 111 -25.48 -10.37 -22.36
N ARG A 112 -26.59 -10.52 -21.61
CA ARG A 112 -27.33 -9.40 -21.01
C ARG A 112 -26.45 -8.67 -20.00
N LYS A 113 -26.36 -7.36 -20.12
CA LYS A 113 -25.51 -6.47 -19.31
C LYS A 113 -26.36 -5.73 -18.27
N ALA A 114 -25.82 -5.57 -17.06
CA ALA A 114 -26.41 -4.71 -16.06
C ALA A 114 -26.18 -3.22 -16.42
N PRO A 115 -27.06 -2.31 -15.95
CA PRO A 115 -26.85 -0.87 -16.16
C PRO A 115 -25.64 -0.35 -15.38
N ASP A 116 -25.04 0.75 -15.86
CA ASP A 116 -24.02 1.48 -15.10
C ASP A 116 -24.70 2.34 -14.03
N LEU A 117 -24.66 1.88 -12.78
CA LEU A 117 -25.24 2.57 -11.62
C LEU A 117 -24.25 3.55 -10.98
N LEU A 118 -22.95 3.45 -11.26
CA LEU A 118 -21.94 4.36 -10.72
C LEU A 118 -21.74 5.61 -11.58
N HIS A 119 -22.17 5.58 -12.86
CA HIS A 119 -22.02 6.70 -13.79
C HIS A 119 -20.58 7.25 -13.86
N ARG A 120 -19.59 6.37 -13.70
CA ARG A 120 -18.16 6.71 -13.62
C ARG A 120 -17.75 7.55 -12.39
N ASP A 121 -18.62 7.70 -11.41
CA ASP A 121 -18.27 8.33 -10.15
C ASP A 121 -17.67 7.29 -9.19
N PHE A 122 -16.36 7.26 -9.10
CA PHE A 122 -15.57 6.44 -8.18
C PHE A 122 -15.10 7.23 -6.95
N THR A 123 -15.71 8.36 -6.68
CA THR A 123 -15.51 9.10 -5.44
C THR A 123 -15.86 8.21 -4.26
N PRO A 124 -14.97 8.12 -3.23
CA PRO A 124 -15.26 7.28 -2.08
C PRO A 124 -16.59 7.68 -1.42
N PRO A 125 -17.57 6.77 -1.30
CA PRO A 125 -18.82 7.04 -0.59
C PRO A 125 -18.56 7.43 0.87
N ALA A 126 -19.52 8.09 1.51
CA ALA A 126 -19.38 8.54 2.90
C ALA A 126 -19.26 7.39 3.92
N ARG A 127 -19.69 6.18 3.59
CA ARG A 127 -19.67 5.01 4.46
C ARG A 127 -19.34 3.73 3.71
N PRO A 128 -18.82 2.69 4.39
CA PRO A 128 -18.66 1.36 3.79
C PRO A 128 -19.98 0.76 3.30
N ASN A 129 -19.87 -0.24 2.43
CA ASN A 129 -21.02 -1.00 1.90
C ASN A 129 -22.05 -0.16 1.13
N VAL A 130 -21.61 0.90 0.46
CA VAL A 130 -22.42 1.62 -0.54
C VAL A 130 -22.15 1.05 -1.92
N ALA A 131 -20.88 0.93 -2.27
CA ALA A 131 -20.47 0.39 -3.56
C ALA A 131 -19.18 -0.42 -3.42
N TRP A 132 -19.15 -1.56 -4.07
CA TRP A 132 -18.00 -2.44 -4.22
C TRP A 132 -17.60 -2.50 -5.68
N VAL A 133 -16.31 -2.73 -5.93
CA VAL A 133 -15.80 -3.02 -7.28
C VAL A 133 -15.15 -4.39 -7.28
N GLY A 134 -15.40 -5.16 -8.35
CA GLY A 134 -14.83 -6.48 -8.54
C GLY A 134 -13.98 -6.55 -9.81
N ASP A 135 -12.92 -7.36 -9.75
CA ASP A 135 -12.12 -7.70 -10.92
C ASP A 135 -11.40 -9.04 -10.73
N LEU A 136 -11.08 -9.69 -11.84
CA LEU A 136 -10.27 -10.90 -11.90
C LEU A 136 -8.90 -10.58 -12.51
N THR A 137 -7.86 -11.12 -11.90
CA THR A 137 -6.49 -10.97 -12.41
C THR A 137 -5.77 -12.31 -12.41
N GLU A 138 -4.89 -12.51 -13.39
CA GLU A 138 -4.02 -13.66 -13.48
C GLU A 138 -2.82 -13.51 -12.56
N VAL A 139 -2.46 -14.58 -11.86
CA VAL A 139 -1.26 -14.70 -11.04
C VAL A 139 -0.35 -15.77 -11.67
N PRO A 140 0.78 -15.38 -12.29
CA PRO A 140 1.66 -16.31 -12.96
C PRO A 140 2.41 -17.19 -11.96
N CYS A 141 2.52 -18.50 -12.27
CA CYS A 141 3.43 -19.42 -11.59
C CYS A 141 3.92 -20.51 -12.53
N ASP A 142 5.00 -21.23 -12.15
CA ASP A 142 5.62 -22.23 -13.02
C ASP A 142 4.73 -23.46 -13.26
N GLU A 143 3.83 -23.80 -12.31
CA GLU A 143 2.77 -24.84 -12.48
C GLU A 143 1.63 -24.43 -13.42
N GLY A 144 1.72 -23.29 -14.06
CA GLY A 144 0.68 -22.65 -14.86
C GLY A 144 -0.09 -21.60 -14.05
N PRO A 145 -0.71 -20.62 -14.74
CA PRO A 145 -1.37 -19.51 -14.09
C PRO A 145 -2.53 -19.96 -13.21
N PHE A 146 -2.82 -19.15 -12.21
CA PHE A 146 -4.09 -19.19 -11.53
C PHE A 146 -4.65 -17.76 -11.37
N TYR A 147 -5.87 -17.66 -10.92
CA TYR A 147 -6.61 -16.40 -10.97
C TYR A 147 -7.02 -15.97 -9.56
N LEU A 148 -6.96 -14.68 -9.33
CA LEU A 148 -7.46 -13.99 -8.14
C LEU A 148 -8.69 -13.18 -8.55
N ALA A 149 -9.85 -13.46 -7.96
CA ALA A 149 -10.97 -12.56 -7.93
C ALA A 149 -10.92 -11.73 -6.67
N ALA A 150 -11.02 -10.41 -6.77
CA ALA A 150 -11.00 -9.51 -5.62
C ALA A 150 -12.22 -8.59 -5.62
N VAL A 151 -12.77 -8.31 -4.44
CA VAL A 151 -13.86 -7.36 -4.20
C VAL A 151 -13.36 -6.28 -3.27
N LEU A 152 -13.43 -5.02 -3.71
CA LEU A 152 -12.94 -3.86 -2.98
C LEU A 152 -14.09 -2.93 -2.60
N ASP A 153 -14.12 -2.47 -1.37
CA ASP A 153 -15.05 -1.41 -0.94
C ASP A 153 -14.56 -0.04 -1.42
N LEU A 154 -15.40 0.70 -2.12
CA LEU A 154 -15.04 2.02 -2.67
C LEU A 154 -14.76 3.06 -1.58
N HIS A 155 -15.40 2.98 -0.42
CA HIS A 155 -15.20 3.91 0.69
C HIS A 155 -13.76 3.83 1.23
N SER A 156 -13.33 2.62 1.59
CA SER A 156 -12.08 2.39 2.32
C SER A 156 -10.94 1.85 1.48
N ARG A 157 -11.23 1.37 0.27
CA ARG A 157 -10.32 0.57 -0.56
C ARG A 157 -9.98 -0.79 0.05
N ARG A 158 -10.70 -1.23 1.08
CA ARG A 158 -10.51 -2.54 1.70
C ARG A 158 -10.87 -3.65 0.72
N ALA A 159 -9.98 -4.63 0.58
CA ALA A 159 -10.29 -5.90 -0.08
C ALA A 159 -11.18 -6.70 0.88
N VAL A 160 -12.50 -6.64 0.64
CA VAL A 160 -13.53 -7.22 1.52
C VAL A 160 -13.83 -8.66 1.17
N GLY A 161 -13.53 -9.07 -0.07
CA GLY A 161 -13.68 -10.45 -0.52
C GLY A 161 -12.62 -10.82 -1.52
N PHE A 162 -12.18 -12.07 -1.49
CA PHE A 162 -11.32 -12.62 -2.52
C PHE A 162 -11.48 -14.14 -2.62
N ALA A 163 -11.21 -14.65 -3.81
CA ALA A 163 -11.11 -16.08 -4.07
C ALA A 163 -9.97 -16.35 -5.05
N MET A 164 -9.37 -17.53 -4.96
CA MET A 164 -8.27 -17.95 -5.83
C MET A 164 -8.58 -19.32 -6.42
N GLY A 165 -8.50 -19.46 -7.74
CA GLY A 165 -8.86 -20.68 -8.47
C GLY A 165 -8.01 -20.91 -9.70
N ALA A 166 -8.16 -22.12 -10.29
CA ALA A 166 -7.44 -22.51 -11.50
C ALA A 166 -8.09 -21.96 -12.78
N HIS A 167 -9.32 -21.48 -12.69
CA HIS A 167 -10.10 -21.03 -13.85
C HIS A 167 -10.55 -19.58 -13.67
N HIS A 168 -10.56 -18.85 -14.79
CA HIS A 168 -11.10 -17.50 -14.89
C HIS A 168 -12.58 -17.62 -15.26
N ASP A 169 -13.43 -17.81 -14.26
CA ASP A 169 -14.83 -18.14 -14.48
C ASP A 169 -15.80 -17.45 -13.49
N THR A 170 -17.08 -17.60 -13.77
CA THR A 170 -18.18 -17.08 -12.93
C THR A 170 -18.17 -17.68 -11.52
N GLY A 171 -17.72 -18.92 -11.36
CA GLY A 171 -17.62 -19.57 -10.05
C GLY A 171 -16.63 -18.85 -9.14
N LEU A 172 -15.49 -18.45 -9.68
CA LEU A 172 -14.46 -17.71 -8.94
C LEU A 172 -14.94 -16.31 -8.52
N ALA A 173 -15.59 -15.58 -9.44
CA ALA A 173 -16.20 -14.28 -9.14
C ALA A 173 -17.27 -14.41 -8.04
N THR A 174 -18.12 -15.42 -8.12
CA THR A 174 -19.17 -15.71 -7.14
C THR A 174 -18.59 -16.06 -5.76
N ALA A 175 -17.53 -16.85 -5.72
CA ALA A 175 -16.85 -17.17 -4.46
C ALA A 175 -16.28 -15.92 -3.77
N ALA A 176 -15.66 -15.01 -4.53
CA ALA A 176 -15.16 -13.74 -3.99
C ALA A 176 -16.29 -12.85 -3.43
N LEU A 177 -17.43 -12.78 -4.14
CA LEU A 177 -18.63 -12.07 -3.66
C LEU A 177 -19.15 -12.69 -2.35
N GLN A 178 -19.25 -14.02 -2.26
CA GLN A 178 -19.71 -14.71 -1.04
C GLN A 178 -18.81 -14.42 0.15
N VAL A 179 -17.49 -14.40 -0.04
CA VAL A 179 -16.53 -14.00 1.01
C VAL A 179 -16.78 -12.55 1.43
N ALA A 180 -16.99 -11.61 0.48
CA ALA A 180 -17.29 -10.23 0.79
C ALA A 180 -18.56 -10.09 1.64
N ILE A 181 -19.63 -10.79 1.28
CA ILE A 181 -20.91 -10.84 2.02
C ILE A 181 -20.66 -11.34 3.45
N ALA A 182 -19.94 -12.45 3.62
CA ALA A 182 -19.64 -13.04 4.91
C ALA A 182 -18.81 -12.10 5.80
N VAL A 183 -17.75 -11.49 5.24
CA VAL A 183 -16.89 -10.52 5.95
C VAL A 183 -17.68 -9.28 6.41
N ARG A 184 -18.76 -8.94 5.70
CA ARG A 184 -19.64 -7.80 6.04
C ARG A 184 -20.83 -8.19 6.92
N GLY A 185 -20.87 -9.42 7.43
CA GLY A 185 -21.89 -9.88 8.39
C GLY A 185 -23.19 -10.38 7.74
N GLY A 186 -23.21 -10.56 6.44
CA GLY A 186 -24.33 -11.14 5.70
C GLY A 186 -25.38 -10.13 5.21
N ASP A 187 -25.62 -9.03 5.90
CA ASP A 187 -26.55 -8.00 5.45
C ASP A 187 -25.82 -6.95 4.59
N VAL A 188 -26.00 -7.11 3.28
CA VAL A 188 -25.41 -6.24 2.26
C VAL A 188 -26.45 -5.75 1.25
N ALA A 189 -27.72 -5.76 1.65
CA ALA A 189 -28.82 -5.35 0.80
C ALA A 189 -28.64 -3.91 0.29
N GLY A 190 -28.78 -3.72 -1.02
CA GLY A 190 -28.63 -2.42 -1.68
C GLY A 190 -27.19 -2.01 -2.01
N VAL A 191 -26.18 -2.79 -1.64
CA VAL A 191 -24.80 -2.54 -2.08
C VAL A 191 -24.73 -2.65 -3.61
N ILE A 192 -24.11 -1.67 -4.25
CA ILE A 192 -23.82 -1.71 -5.69
C ILE A 192 -22.54 -2.50 -5.89
N PHE A 193 -22.59 -3.59 -6.65
CA PHE A 193 -21.40 -4.32 -7.11
C PHE A 193 -21.08 -3.95 -8.54
N HIS A 194 -20.01 -3.24 -8.76
CA HIS A 194 -19.58 -2.77 -10.07
C HIS A 194 -18.40 -3.57 -10.60
N SER A 195 -18.48 -3.99 -11.87
CA SER A 195 -17.43 -4.70 -12.58
C SER A 195 -17.33 -4.24 -14.04
N ASP A 196 -16.35 -4.76 -14.75
CA ASP A 196 -16.37 -4.71 -16.21
C ASP A 196 -17.45 -5.66 -16.78
N GLN A 197 -17.55 -5.75 -18.11
CA GLN A 197 -18.50 -6.62 -18.80
C GLN A 197 -17.91 -8.01 -19.10
N GLY A 198 -17.01 -8.50 -18.25
CA GLY A 198 -16.44 -9.82 -18.37
C GLY A 198 -17.49 -10.95 -18.29
N GLY A 199 -17.19 -12.06 -18.96
CA GLY A 199 -18.07 -13.23 -18.96
C GLY A 199 -18.38 -13.80 -17.59
N GLU A 200 -17.46 -13.64 -16.66
CA GLU A 200 -17.51 -14.05 -15.25
C GLU A 200 -18.58 -13.31 -14.45
N TYR A 201 -18.84 -12.05 -14.78
CA TYR A 201 -19.85 -11.22 -14.10
C TYR A 201 -21.20 -11.21 -14.80
N THR A 202 -21.26 -11.56 -16.11
CA THR A 202 -22.51 -11.62 -16.88
C THR A 202 -23.21 -12.97 -16.76
N GLY A 203 -22.60 -13.96 -16.11
CA GLY A 203 -23.14 -15.31 -15.94
C GLY A 203 -24.34 -15.36 -14.98
N ASP A 204 -25.26 -16.30 -15.24
CA ASP A 204 -26.49 -16.49 -14.44
C ASP A 204 -26.19 -16.83 -12.97
N VAL A 205 -25.11 -17.57 -12.72
CA VAL A 205 -24.69 -17.97 -11.36
C VAL A 205 -24.32 -16.74 -10.53
N PHE A 206 -23.55 -15.80 -11.11
CA PHE A 206 -23.16 -14.58 -10.43
C PHE A 206 -24.36 -13.68 -10.17
N ARG A 207 -25.21 -13.50 -11.18
CA ARG A 207 -26.45 -12.73 -11.07
C ARG A 207 -27.35 -13.30 -9.96
N ALA A 208 -27.59 -14.60 -9.96
CA ALA A 208 -28.39 -15.26 -8.91
C ALA A 208 -27.77 -15.10 -7.52
N ALA A 209 -26.45 -15.02 -7.39
CA ALA A 209 -25.78 -14.71 -6.11
C ALA A 209 -26.02 -13.27 -5.67
N CYS A 210 -25.95 -12.31 -6.60
CA CYS A 210 -26.31 -10.90 -6.32
C CYS A 210 -27.78 -10.78 -5.89
N ASP A 211 -28.69 -11.39 -6.62
CA ASP A 211 -30.14 -11.34 -6.32
C ASP A 211 -30.47 -11.91 -4.93
N ARG A 212 -29.89 -13.08 -4.57
CA ARG A 212 -30.05 -13.68 -3.23
C ARG A 212 -29.57 -12.77 -2.10
N ALA A 213 -28.47 -12.06 -2.34
CA ALA A 213 -27.90 -11.12 -1.36
C ALA A 213 -28.49 -9.72 -1.44
N LYS A 214 -29.42 -9.47 -2.37
CA LYS A 214 -29.99 -8.16 -2.69
C LYS A 214 -28.92 -7.11 -3.04
N VAL A 215 -27.84 -7.54 -3.67
CA VAL A 215 -26.75 -6.72 -4.19
C VAL A 215 -27.14 -6.24 -5.58
N CYS A 216 -27.03 -4.94 -5.82
CA CYS A 216 -27.37 -4.30 -7.08
C CYS A 216 -26.18 -4.43 -8.06
N GLN A 217 -26.30 -5.28 -9.07
CA GLN A 217 -25.23 -5.44 -10.08
C GLN A 217 -25.14 -4.19 -10.96
N SER A 218 -23.91 -3.73 -11.20
CA SER A 218 -23.58 -2.60 -12.07
C SER A 218 -22.42 -2.97 -12.98
N MET A 219 -22.43 -2.49 -14.21
CA MET A 219 -21.37 -2.77 -15.19
C MET A 219 -20.94 -1.50 -15.91
N GLY A 220 -19.62 -1.33 -16.04
CA GLY A 220 -19.02 -0.29 -16.86
C GLY A 220 -19.30 -0.49 -18.35
N ARG A 221 -18.94 0.48 -19.18
CA ARG A 221 -19.09 0.39 -20.63
C ARG A 221 -18.02 -0.51 -21.24
N THR A 222 -18.33 -1.07 -22.39
CA THR A 222 -17.38 -1.88 -23.15
C THR A 222 -16.17 -1.04 -23.59
N GLY A 223 -14.95 -1.51 -23.29
CA GLY A 223 -13.70 -0.93 -23.84
C GLY A 223 -13.19 0.33 -23.15
N SER A 224 -13.75 0.73 -22.01
CA SER A 224 -13.26 1.88 -21.25
C SER A 224 -12.51 1.44 -19.98
N ALA A 225 -11.19 1.57 -20.01
CA ALA A 225 -10.31 1.34 -18.86
C ALA A 225 -10.65 2.24 -17.64
N LEU A 226 -11.35 3.36 -17.87
CA LEU A 226 -11.75 4.28 -16.81
C LEU A 226 -12.95 3.78 -15.98
N ASP A 227 -13.67 2.80 -16.50
CA ASP A 227 -14.91 2.33 -15.91
C ASP A 227 -14.69 1.32 -14.75
N ASN A 228 -13.43 0.87 -14.49
CA ASN A 228 -13.07 0.07 -13.33
C ASN A 228 -11.72 0.50 -12.70
N ALA A 229 -11.45 1.81 -12.71
CA ALA A 229 -10.16 2.38 -12.31
C ALA A 229 -9.69 1.99 -10.91
N VAL A 230 -10.61 1.68 -9.99
CA VAL A 230 -10.26 1.29 -8.61
C VAL A 230 -9.73 -0.13 -8.56
N ALA A 231 -10.39 -1.07 -9.24
CA ALA A 231 -9.92 -2.44 -9.33
C ALA A 231 -8.61 -2.52 -10.14
N GLU A 232 -8.49 -1.76 -11.23
CA GLU A 232 -7.24 -1.64 -11.98
C GLU A 232 -6.09 -1.10 -11.11
N SER A 233 -6.37 -0.11 -10.25
CA SER A 233 -5.39 0.43 -9.31
C SER A 233 -4.94 -0.60 -8.28
N PHE A 234 -5.86 -1.47 -7.82
CA PHE A 234 -5.55 -2.59 -6.94
C PHE A 234 -4.66 -3.60 -7.66
N ASN A 235 -5.04 -4.07 -8.85
CA ASN A 235 -4.26 -5.04 -9.63
C ASN A 235 -2.87 -4.50 -9.97
N SER A 236 -2.78 -3.23 -10.32
CA SER A 236 -1.50 -2.53 -10.51
C SER A 236 -0.66 -2.47 -9.23
N THR A 237 -1.29 -2.44 -8.07
CA THR A 237 -0.60 -2.49 -6.77
C THR A 237 -0.12 -3.91 -6.48
N LEU A 238 -0.95 -4.93 -6.70
CA LEU A 238 -0.58 -6.35 -6.59
C LEU A 238 0.61 -6.67 -7.51
N GLU A 239 0.53 -6.27 -8.77
CA GLU A 239 1.62 -6.45 -9.74
C GLU A 239 2.91 -5.81 -9.25
N PHE A 240 2.85 -4.53 -8.87
CA PHE A 240 4.04 -3.78 -8.46
C PHE A 240 4.62 -4.27 -7.13
N GLU A 241 3.77 -4.54 -6.14
CA GLU A 241 4.22 -4.80 -4.77
C GLU A 241 4.52 -6.29 -4.52
N LEU A 242 3.93 -7.21 -5.30
CA LEU A 242 4.15 -8.63 -5.17
C LEU A 242 4.70 -9.28 -6.46
N LEU A 243 3.95 -9.23 -7.56
CA LEU A 243 4.20 -10.13 -8.70
C LEU A 243 5.47 -9.76 -9.49
N ALA A 244 5.75 -8.48 -9.70
CA ALA A 244 6.90 -8.02 -10.50
C ALA A 244 8.28 -8.37 -9.89
N GLY A 245 8.32 -8.76 -8.62
CA GLY A 245 9.56 -9.14 -7.92
C GLY A 245 9.57 -10.59 -7.45
N ALA A 246 8.55 -11.38 -7.78
CA ALA A 246 8.41 -12.75 -7.32
C ALA A 246 8.35 -13.74 -8.50
N ARG A 247 8.86 -14.93 -8.25
CA ARG A 247 8.67 -16.10 -9.08
C ARG A 247 8.16 -17.22 -8.19
N PHE A 248 7.04 -17.81 -8.56
CA PHE A 248 6.41 -18.88 -7.79
C PHE A 248 6.57 -20.20 -8.52
N ALA A 249 7.23 -21.16 -7.91
CA ALA A 249 7.37 -22.49 -8.45
C ALA A 249 6.03 -23.25 -8.45
N THR A 250 5.22 -23.04 -7.41
CA THR A 250 3.92 -23.72 -7.25
C THR A 250 2.77 -22.76 -7.02
N ARG A 251 1.56 -23.17 -7.40
CA ARG A 251 0.32 -22.44 -7.11
C ARG A 251 0.09 -22.27 -5.59
N ALA A 252 0.54 -23.23 -4.78
CA ALA A 252 0.45 -23.15 -3.33
C ALA A 252 1.31 -21.99 -2.78
N GLN A 253 2.55 -21.85 -3.26
CA GLN A 253 3.41 -20.72 -2.89
C GLN A 253 2.81 -19.39 -3.32
N ALA A 254 2.32 -19.30 -4.56
CA ALA A 254 1.69 -18.09 -5.08
C ALA A 254 0.43 -17.73 -4.26
N ARG A 255 -0.40 -18.72 -3.91
CA ARG A 255 -1.59 -18.53 -3.06
C ARG A 255 -1.23 -17.97 -1.68
N THR A 256 -0.23 -18.52 -1.02
CA THR A 256 0.25 -18.03 0.28
C THR A 256 0.78 -16.59 0.17
N ALA A 257 1.54 -16.28 -0.87
CA ALA A 257 2.08 -14.94 -1.09
C ALA A 257 0.98 -13.91 -1.36
N VAL A 258 -0.03 -14.25 -2.17
CA VAL A 258 -1.19 -13.39 -2.45
C VAL A 258 -2.03 -13.18 -1.19
N ALA A 259 -2.27 -14.22 -0.39
CA ALA A 259 -2.99 -14.09 0.88
C ALA A 259 -2.25 -13.15 1.85
N GLY A 260 -0.93 -13.29 1.98
CA GLY A 260 -0.09 -12.38 2.78
C GLY A 260 -0.09 -10.94 2.25
N PHE A 261 -0.12 -10.76 0.92
CA PHE A 261 -0.26 -9.44 0.32
C PHE A 261 -1.62 -8.80 0.65
N LEU A 262 -2.71 -9.55 0.59
CA LEU A 262 -4.05 -9.05 0.91
C LEU A 262 -4.18 -8.65 2.38
N ASP A 263 -3.56 -9.41 3.27
CA ASP A 263 -3.48 -9.06 4.69
C ASP A 263 -2.69 -7.75 4.89
N GLU A 264 -1.47 -7.65 4.31
CA GLU A 264 -0.65 -6.43 4.35
C GLU A 264 -1.40 -5.24 3.71
N TYR A 265 -2.11 -5.47 2.59
CA TYR A 265 -2.90 -4.46 1.89
C TYR A 265 -4.00 -3.87 2.77
N ASN A 266 -4.71 -4.70 3.52
CA ASN A 266 -5.81 -4.29 4.37
C ASN A 266 -5.38 -3.68 5.71
N ASN A 267 -4.32 -4.24 6.33
CA ASN A 267 -3.97 -3.96 7.73
C ASN A 267 -2.77 -3.02 7.90
N ASP A 268 -1.83 -2.99 6.93
CA ASP A 268 -0.59 -2.21 7.06
C ASP A 268 -0.44 -1.15 5.97
N ARG A 269 -0.94 -1.41 4.76
CA ARG A 269 -0.70 -0.54 3.61
C ARG A 269 -1.49 0.76 3.70
N ARG A 270 -0.77 1.90 3.66
CA ARG A 270 -1.39 3.24 3.67
C ARG A 270 -1.96 3.62 2.30
N HIS A 271 -3.20 4.09 2.29
CA HIS A 271 -3.92 4.52 1.10
C HIS A 271 -4.19 6.02 1.11
N SER A 272 -3.82 6.71 0.03
CA SER A 272 -4.02 8.17 -0.10
C SER A 272 -5.49 8.57 -0.04
N THR A 273 -6.39 7.74 -0.57
CA THR A 273 -7.84 7.96 -0.59
C THR A 273 -8.54 7.59 0.73
N ALA A 274 -7.85 6.89 1.63
CA ALA A 274 -8.35 6.50 2.95
C ALA A 274 -7.61 7.27 4.07
N GLY A 275 -7.48 8.57 3.95
CA GLY A 275 -6.84 9.42 4.96
C GLY A 275 -5.38 9.04 5.27
N ARG A 276 -4.67 8.39 4.34
CA ARG A 276 -3.32 7.83 4.52
C ARG A 276 -3.23 6.77 5.64
N LEU A 277 -4.35 6.09 5.89
CA LEU A 277 -4.44 4.98 6.83
C LEU A 277 -4.56 3.65 6.08
N PRO A 278 -4.26 2.52 6.74
CA PRO A 278 -4.68 1.21 6.27
C PRO A 278 -6.20 1.12 6.21
N PRO A 279 -6.78 0.38 5.23
CA PRO A 279 -8.23 0.28 5.05
C PRO A 279 -9.02 -0.10 6.29
N VAL A 280 -8.55 -1.10 7.04
CA VAL A 280 -9.22 -1.57 8.28
C VAL A 280 -9.19 -0.49 9.35
N VAL A 281 -8.05 0.19 9.53
CA VAL A 281 -7.90 1.28 10.51
C VAL A 281 -8.77 2.48 10.12
N TYR A 282 -8.86 2.78 8.83
CA TYR A 282 -9.71 3.86 8.32
C TYR A 282 -11.20 3.58 8.60
N GLU A 283 -11.69 2.37 8.31
CA GLU A 283 -13.07 1.99 8.63
C GLU A 283 -13.38 2.05 10.12
N ALA A 284 -12.46 1.58 10.96
CA ALA A 284 -12.63 1.63 12.42
C ALA A 284 -12.73 3.08 12.92
N ARG A 285 -11.90 3.97 12.39
CA ARG A 285 -11.93 5.40 12.73
C ARG A 285 -13.25 6.05 12.33
N VAL A 286 -13.69 5.84 11.08
CA VAL A 286 -14.96 6.42 10.59
C VAL A 286 -16.15 5.94 11.42
N ARG A 287 -16.17 4.65 11.80
CA ARG A 287 -17.22 4.12 12.71
C ARG A 287 -17.20 4.80 14.06
N ALA A 288 -16.04 5.03 14.64
CA ALA A 288 -15.91 5.70 15.94
C ALA A 288 -16.39 7.17 15.84
N GLU A 289 -16.06 7.88 14.76
CA GLU A 289 -16.50 9.24 14.50
C GLU A 289 -18.02 9.36 14.27
N GLN A 290 -18.67 8.31 13.74
CA GLN A 290 -20.13 8.27 13.54
C GLN A 290 -20.90 7.87 14.81
N ALA A 291 -20.22 7.24 15.78
CA ALA A 291 -20.82 6.82 17.05
C ALA A 291 -20.69 7.87 18.16
N ALA A 292 -19.91 8.92 17.94
CA ALA A 292 -19.66 10.01 18.88
C ALA A 292 -20.58 11.20 18.61
#